data_2af818619bf9dd99142df819f4866daf
#
_entry.id   2af818619bf9dd99142df819f4866daf
#
_cell.length_a   1.000
_cell.length_b   1.000
_cell.length_c   1.000
_cell.angle_alpha   90.00
_cell.angle_beta   90.00
_cell.angle_gamma   90.00
#
_symmetry.space_group_name_H-M   'P 1'
#
loop_
_entity.id
_entity.type
_entity.pdbx_description
1 polymer ?
#
loop_
_entity_poly.entity_id
_entity_poly.type
_entity_poly.pdbx_seq_one_letter_code
_entity_poly.pdbx_strand_id
1 'polypeptide(L)'
;MAHIQLSEELPGIVGPLTFSPDTAKPLLELAEVLLRGPNTLTSAEREMIATYVSSQNDCKFCQFSHGAAAAEHLGGNYDLIDRLKLNFETAEVSDKLKALLAIAGKVQQGGKQVTSEHITRARKHGATDKEIHDTVLIGAAFCMYNRYVDGLATPQPPDRDMYREMGQRLAKAGYVRARDSSVEAV
;
A
#
# COMPACT_ATOMS: atom_id res chain seq x y z
N MET A 1 6.08 8.59 21.22
CA MET A 1 7.07 9.59 20.76
C MET A 1 7.95 8.91 19.73
N ALA A 2 8.17 9.53 18.56
CA ALA A 2 9.04 8.98 17.53
C ALA A 2 10.49 8.83 18.02
N HIS A 3 11.25 7.89 17.42
CA HIS A 3 12.65 7.63 17.80
C HIS A 3 13.62 8.73 17.34
N ILE A 4 13.20 9.55 16.39
CA ILE A 4 13.94 10.75 15.94
C ILE A 4 13.02 11.97 16.02
N GLN A 5 13.58 13.16 15.92
CA GLN A 5 12.81 14.40 16.01
C GLN A 5 11.95 14.59 14.73
N LEU A 6 10.67 14.23 14.82
CA LEU A 6 9.64 14.42 13.80
C LEU A 6 8.53 15.31 14.33
N SER A 7 7.82 16.02 13.44
CA SER A 7 6.62 16.76 13.83
C SER A 7 5.49 15.79 14.22
N GLU A 8 4.88 15.99 15.38
CA GLU A 8 3.73 15.20 15.85
C GLU A 8 2.47 15.39 14.99
N GLU A 9 2.40 16.50 14.25
CA GLU A 9 1.30 16.80 13.32
C GLU A 9 1.39 16.02 12.00
N LEU A 10 2.53 15.36 11.72
CA LEU A 10 2.80 14.64 10.50
C LEU A 10 2.82 13.13 10.74
N PRO A 11 1.65 12.45 10.73
CA PRO A 11 1.54 11.05 11.11
C PRO A 11 2.13 10.10 10.08
N GLY A 12 2.53 8.93 10.54
CA GLY A 12 3.01 7.82 9.72
C GLY A 12 4.20 8.20 8.87
N ILE A 13 4.15 7.83 7.59
CA ILE A 13 5.26 8.08 6.66
C ILE A 13 5.46 9.57 6.33
N VAL A 14 4.46 10.44 6.58
CA VAL A 14 4.54 11.85 6.20
C VAL A 14 5.66 12.56 6.95
N GLY A 15 5.84 12.26 8.25
CA GLY A 15 6.93 12.82 9.05
C GLY A 15 8.31 12.50 8.48
N PRO A 16 8.69 11.23 8.31
CA PRO A 16 9.96 10.83 7.69
C PRO A 16 10.19 11.36 6.27
N LEU A 17 9.15 11.41 5.43
CA LEU A 17 9.25 11.97 4.08
C LEU A 17 9.53 13.48 4.11
N THR A 18 8.96 14.20 5.07
CA THR A 18 9.23 15.64 5.27
C THR A 18 10.62 15.86 5.86
N PHE A 19 11.08 14.97 6.73
CA PHE A 19 12.42 15.02 7.33
C PHE A 19 13.55 14.83 6.30
N SER A 20 13.33 13.94 5.30
CA SER A 20 14.34 13.64 4.27
C SER A 20 13.76 13.77 2.86
N PRO A 21 13.70 14.99 2.29
CA PRO A 21 13.15 15.24 0.95
C PRO A 21 13.84 14.47 -0.16
N ASP A 22 15.16 14.24 -0.03
CA ASP A 22 15.96 13.52 -1.05
C ASP A 22 15.51 12.06 -1.19
N THR A 23 15.14 11.41 -0.10
CA THR A 23 14.62 10.04 -0.11
C THR A 23 13.10 10.01 -0.33
N ALA A 24 12.40 11.08 0.01
CA ALA A 24 10.95 11.17 -0.16
C ALA A 24 10.55 11.07 -1.63
N LYS A 25 11.23 11.81 -2.51
CA LYS A 25 10.90 11.85 -3.94
C LYS A 25 10.89 10.45 -4.57
N PRO A 26 11.99 9.68 -4.57
CA PRO A 26 12.00 8.35 -5.18
C PRO A 26 11.02 7.37 -4.52
N LEU A 27 10.77 7.48 -3.21
CA LEU A 27 9.78 6.64 -2.53
C LEU A 27 8.35 6.94 -2.99
N LEU A 28 7.98 8.21 -3.10
CA LEU A 28 6.66 8.62 -3.59
C LEU A 28 6.47 8.27 -5.07
N GLU A 29 7.49 8.46 -5.89
CA GLU A 29 7.47 8.07 -7.31
C GLU A 29 7.30 6.56 -7.47
N LEU A 30 7.98 5.75 -6.64
CA LEU A 30 7.79 4.30 -6.64
C LEU A 30 6.36 3.92 -6.27
N ALA A 31 5.80 4.51 -5.20
CA ALA A 31 4.41 4.26 -4.80
C ALA A 31 3.41 4.65 -5.90
N GLU A 32 3.61 5.80 -6.55
CA GLU A 32 2.77 6.26 -7.66
C GLU A 32 2.78 5.27 -8.83
N VAL A 33 3.97 4.85 -9.28
CA VAL A 33 4.11 3.89 -10.38
C VAL A 33 3.47 2.55 -10.05
N LEU A 34 3.72 2.02 -8.83
CA LEU A 34 3.21 0.72 -8.41
C LEU A 34 1.70 0.70 -8.24
N LEU A 35 1.12 1.76 -7.66
CA LEU A 35 -0.29 1.74 -7.24
C LEU A 35 -1.23 2.44 -8.25
N ARG A 36 -0.71 3.35 -9.06
CA ARG A 36 -1.51 4.17 -9.98
C ARG A 36 -1.04 4.15 -11.44
N GLY A 37 0.19 3.74 -11.72
CA GLY A 37 0.71 3.65 -13.09
C GLY A 37 -0.13 2.74 -13.99
N PRO A 38 0.02 2.79 -15.32
CA PRO A 38 -0.70 1.92 -16.26
C PRO A 38 -0.49 0.43 -15.93
N ASN A 39 -1.60 -0.31 -15.75
CA ASN A 39 -1.58 -1.71 -15.36
C ASN A 39 -2.88 -2.42 -15.75
N THR A 40 -2.86 -3.75 -15.83
CA THR A 40 -4.06 -4.57 -15.98
C THR A 40 -4.74 -4.86 -14.64
N LEU A 41 -4.02 -4.77 -13.51
CA LEU A 41 -4.63 -4.70 -12.18
C LEU A 41 -5.17 -3.29 -11.96
N THR A 42 -6.39 -3.19 -11.48
CA THR A 42 -7.00 -1.91 -11.10
C THR A 42 -6.25 -1.28 -9.93
N SER A 43 -6.38 0.04 -9.74
CA SER A 43 -5.80 0.70 -8.55
C SER A 43 -6.37 0.11 -7.25
N ALA A 44 -7.65 -0.26 -7.22
CA ALA A 44 -8.25 -0.95 -6.08
C ALA A 44 -7.53 -2.26 -5.74
N GLU A 45 -7.27 -3.12 -6.73
CA GLU A 45 -6.59 -4.41 -6.51
C GLU A 45 -5.16 -4.22 -5.99
N ARG A 46 -4.42 -3.23 -6.52
CA ARG A 46 -3.05 -2.93 -6.07
C ARG A 46 -3.03 -2.34 -4.66
N GLU A 47 -3.98 -1.47 -4.33
CA GLU A 47 -4.16 -0.96 -2.96
C GLU A 47 -4.59 -2.08 -1.99
N MET A 48 -5.42 -3.04 -2.42
CA MET A 48 -5.76 -4.22 -1.62
C MET A 48 -4.54 -5.10 -1.34
N ILE A 49 -3.64 -5.30 -2.32
CA ILE A 49 -2.38 -6.03 -2.12
C ILE A 49 -1.51 -5.29 -1.08
N ALA A 50 -1.35 -3.99 -1.23
CA ALA A 50 -0.61 -3.14 -0.30
C ALA A 50 -1.18 -3.18 1.12
N THR A 51 -2.50 -3.09 1.24
CA THR A 51 -3.25 -3.16 2.50
C THR A 51 -3.05 -4.51 3.18
N TYR A 52 -3.18 -5.59 2.42
CA TYR A 52 -3.02 -6.95 2.95
C TYR A 52 -1.60 -7.16 3.51
N VAL A 53 -0.57 -6.82 2.75
CA VAL A 53 0.83 -6.92 3.22
C VAL A 53 1.04 -6.07 4.48
N SER A 54 0.50 -4.86 4.51
CA SER A 54 0.61 -3.97 5.67
C SER A 54 -0.11 -4.52 6.90
N SER A 55 -1.25 -5.19 6.73
CA SER A 55 -1.96 -5.85 7.82
C SER A 55 -1.19 -7.06 8.37
N GLN A 56 -0.53 -7.83 7.49
CA GLN A 56 0.31 -8.96 7.89
C GLN A 56 1.61 -8.51 8.60
N ASN A 57 2.09 -7.30 8.34
CA ASN A 57 3.20 -6.66 9.07
C ASN A 57 2.74 -5.93 10.35
N ASP A 58 1.43 -5.90 10.65
CA ASP A 58 0.82 -5.12 11.74
C ASP A 58 1.14 -3.61 11.70
N CYS A 59 1.47 -3.07 10.54
CA CYS A 59 1.70 -1.64 10.37
C CYS A 59 0.37 -0.89 10.30
N LYS A 60 -0.07 -0.30 11.42
CA LYS A 60 -1.37 0.38 11.54
C LYS A 60 -1.53 1.51 10.51
N PHE A 61 -0.53 2.38 10.41
CA PHE A 61 -0.60 3.51 9.50
C PHE A 61 -0.87 3.06 8.06
N CYS A 62 -0.03 2.14 7.57
CA CYS A 62 -0.10 1.72 6.17
C CYS A 62 -1.38 0.92 5.88
N GLN A 63 -1.76 -0.04 6.74
CA GLN A 63 -2.97 -0.84 6.49
C GLN A 63 -4.26 -0.03 6.48
N PHE A 64 -4.36 1.03 7.28
CA PHE A 64 -5.55 1.88 7.30
C PHE A 64 -5.54 2.92 6.18
N SER A 65 -4.40 3.54 5.88
CA SER A 65 -4.29 4.52 4.79
C SER A 65 -4.57 3.91 3.42
N HIS A 66 -3.90 2.78 3.12
CA HIS A 66 -4.08 2.07 1.85
C HIS A 66 -5.40 1.32 1.79
N GLY A 67 -5.88 0.79 2.94
CA GLY A 67 -7.21 0.21 3.03
C GLY A 67 -8.31 1.24 2.73
N ALA A 68 -8.16 2.46 3.21
CA ALA A 68 -9.08 3.54 2.87
C ALA A 68 -9.00 3.92 1.39
N ALA A 69 -7.80 3.99 0.81
CA ALA A 69 -7.64 4.25 -0.63
C ALA A 69 -8.28 3.13 -1.48
N ALA A 70 -8.09 1.86 -1.10
CA ALA A 70 -8.74 0.72 -1.75
C ALA A 70 -10.27 0.82 -1.68
N ALA A 71 -10.81 1.13 -0.49
CA ALA A 71 -12.25 1.29 -0.29
C ALA A 71 -12.83 2.42 -1.15
N GLU A 72 -12.14 3.57 -1.24
CA GLU A 72 -12.57 4.69 -2.09
C GLU A 72 -12.64 4.31 -3.58
N HIS A 73 -11.65 3.56 -4.09
CA HIS A 73 -11.70 3.03 -5.45
C HIS A 73 -12.86 2.04 -5.67
N LEU A 74 -13.44 1.50 -4.60
CA LEU A 74 -14.57 0.56 -4.60
C LEU A 74 -15.90 1.21 -4.15
N GLY A 75 -16.00 2.53 -4.27
CA GLY A 75 -17.23 3.27 -3.91
C GLY A 75 -17.52 3.30 -2.40
N GLY A 76 -16.49 3.19 -1.56
CA GLY A 76 -16.62 3.23 -0.10
C GLY A 76 -16.83 1.87 0.55
N ASN A 77 -16.47 0.76 -0.10
CA ASN A 77 -16.66 -0.59 0.44
C ASN A 77 -15.59 -0.96 1.48
N TYR A 78 -15.68 -0.36 2.67
CA TYR A 78 -14.76 -0.64 3.78
C TYR A 78 -14.92 -2.06 4.35
N ASP A 79 -16.13 -2.63 4.32
CA ASP A 79 -16.41 -3.98 4.81
C ASP A 79 -15.64 -5.04 4.03
N LEU A 80 -15.51 -4.88 2.71
CA LEU A 80 -14.70 -5.78 1.89
C LEU A 80 -13.24 -5.73 2.30
N ILE A 81 -12.71 -4.53 2.56
CA ILE A 81 -11.32 -4.34 2.97
C ILE A 81 -11.05 -4.98 4.34
N ASP A 82 -11.95 -4.82 5.30
CA ASP A 82 -11.81 -5.43 6.61
C ASP A 82 -11.88 -6.97 6.54
N ARG A 83 -12.79 -7.54 5.73
CA ARG A 83 -12.84 -8.99 5.48
C ARG A 83 -11.57 -9.50 4.81
N LEU A 84 -11.05 -8.79 3.81
CA LEU A 84 -9.83 -9.15 3.09
C LEU A 84 -8.61 -9.22 4.04
N LYS A 85 -8.47 -8.28 4.98
CA LYS A 85 -7.41 -8.29 5.99
C LYS A 85 -7.52 -9.50 6.92
N LEU A 86 -8.75 -9.87 7.31
CA LEU A 86 -9.01 -11.01 8.20
C LEU A 86 -8.75 -12.35 7.50
N ASN A 87 -9.33 -12.53 6.31
CA ASN A 87 -9.18 -13.74 5.51
C ASN A 87 -9.53 -13.46 4.04
N PHE A 88 -8.53 -13.21 3.21
CA PHE A 88 -8.74 -12.93 1.80
C PHE A 88 -9.36 -14.10 1.01
N GLU A 89 -9.20 -15.35 1.46
CA GLU A 89 -9.78 -16.52 0.76
C GLU A 89 -11.31 -16.49 0.82
N THR A 90 -11.91 -15.90 1.86
CA THR A 90 -13.37 -15.75 2.00
C THR A 90 -13.90 -14.40 1.55
N ALA A 91 -13.02 -13.46 1.19
CA ALA A 91 -13.41 -12.14 0.70
C ALA A 91 -14.05 -12.24 -0.70
N GLU A 92 -15.00 -11.36 -0.99
CA GLU A 92 -15.71 -11.29 -2.27
C GLU A 92 -14.86 -10.58 -3.35
N VAL A 93 -13.72 -11.20 -3.68
CA VAL A 93 -12.81 -10.76 -4.73
C VAL A 93 -12.56 -11.90 -5.72
N SER A 94 -12.02 -11.58 -6.90
CA SER A 94 -11.73 -12.57 -7.94
C SER A 94 -10.73 -13.63 -7.46
N ASP A 95 -10.84 -14.85 -7.99
CA ASP A 95 -9.88 -15.93 -7.71
C ASP A 95 -8.46 -15.56 -8.16
N LYS A 96 -8.34 -14.74 -9.20
CA LYS A 96 -7.06 -14.14 -9.63
C LYS A 96 -6.47 -13.28 -8.50
N LEU A 97 -7.25 -12.37 -7.93
CA LEU A 97 -6.76 -11.52 -6.84
C LEU A 97 -6.43 -12.35 -5.59
N LYS A 98 -7.22 -13.36 -5.24
CA LYS A 98 -6.90 -14.28 -4.14
C LYS A 98 -5.55 -14.98 -4.34
N ALA A 99 -5.28 -15.47 -5.56
CA ALA A 99 -4.01 -16.09 -5.87
C ALA A 99 -2.82 -15.10 -5.79
N LEU A 100 -3.02 -13.84 -6.20
CA LEU A 100 -2.01 -12.79 -6.09
C LEU A 100 -1.79 -12.37 -4.61
N LEU A 101 -2.85 -12.29 -3.80
CA LEU A 101 -2.75 -12.02 -2.36
C LEU A 101 -1.99 -13.15 -1.63
N ALA A 102 -2.18 -14.42 -2.05
CA ALA A 102 -1.38 -15.52 -1.52
C ALA A 102 0.12 -15.33 -1.82
N ILE A 103 0.49 -14.89 -3.04
CA ILE A 103 1.87 -14.54 -3.39
C ILE A 103 2.37 -13.38 -2.51
N ALA A 104 1.61 -12.30 -2.39
CA ALA A 104 1.97 -11.12 -1.59
C ALA A 104 2.22 -11.47 -0.12
N GLY A 105 1.38 -12.33 0.47
CA GLY A 105 1.57 -12.83 1.83
C GLY A 105 2.85 -13.67 1.99
N LYS A 106 3.24 -14.42 0.95
CA LYS A 106 4.52 -15.16 0.96
C LYS A 106 5.72 -14.22 0.83
N VAL A 107 5.63 -13.18 0.01
CA VAL A 107 6.66 -12.13 -0.07
C VAL A 107 6.85 -11.45 1.29
N GLN A 108 5.75 -11.17 2.00
CA GLN A 108 5.79 -10.58 3.35
C GLN A 108 6.58 -11.45 4.34
N GLN A 109 6.40 -12.77 4.31
CA GLN A 109 7.14 -13.74 5.14
C GLN A 109 8.61 -13.87 4.72
N GLY A 110 8.90 -13.66 3.45
CA GLY A 110 10.23 -13.73 2.84
C GLY A 110 10.16 -14.19 1.39
N GLY A 111 10.83 -13.52 0.47
CA GLY A 111 10.71 -13.77 -0.98
C GLY A 111 10.91 -15.24 -1.39
N LYS A 112 11.73 -15.98 -0.64
CA LYS A 112 11.97 -17.44 -0.89
C LYS A 112 10.76 -18.32 -0.53
N GLN A 113 9.74 -17.80 0.16
CA GLN A 113 8.50 -18.52 0.47
C GLN A 113 7.53 -18.58 -0.71
N VAL A 114 7.78 -17.80 -1.76
CA VAL A 114 7.02 -17.89 -3.02
C VAL A 114 7.51 -19.12 -3.78
N THR A 115 6.63 -20.12 -3.94
CA THR A 115 6.94 -21.36 -4.66
C THR A 115 6.35 -21.36 -6.06
N SER A 116 6.76 -22.33 -6.89
CA SER A 116 6.20 -22.56 -8.22
C SER A 116 4.69 -22.84 -8.18
N GLU A 117 4.18 -23.43 -7.10
CA GLU A 117 2.74 -23.70 -6.93
C GLU A 117 1.93 -22.42 -6.80
N HIS A 118 2.45 -21.41 -6.07
CA HIS A 118 1.80 -20.09 -5.98
C HIS A 118 1.70 -19.44 -7.38
N ILE A 119 2.77 -19.50 -8.16
CA ILE A 119 2.81 -18.96 -9.52
C ILE A 119 1.86 -19.71 -10.44
N THR A 120 1.86 -21.05 -10.39
CA THR A 120 0.97 -21.90 -11.17
C THR A 120 -0.50 -21.63 -10.84
N ARG A 121 -0.84 -21.48 -9.56
CA ARG A 121 -2.20 -21.08 -9.12
C ARG A 121 -2.59 -19.74 -9.71
N ALA A 122 -1.73 -18.72 -9.62
CA ALA A 122 -2.03 -17.39 -10.15
C ALA A 122 -2.26 -17.42 -11.67
N ARG A 123 -1.40 -18.11 -12.42
CA ARG A 123 -1.55 -18.29 -13.88
C ARG A 123 -2.84 -19.04 -14.25
N LYS A 124 -3.20 -20.08 -13.48
CA LYS A 124 -4.45 -20.81 -13.67
C LYS A 124 -5.69 -19.93 -13.56
N HIS A 125 -5.63 -18.90 -12.72
CA HIS A 125 -6.71 -17.90 -12.58
C HIS A 125 -6.51 -16.68 -13.49
N GLY A 126 -5.63 -16.76 -14.49
CA GLY A 126 -5.47 -15.75 -15.54
C GLY A 126 -4.54 -14.59 -15.17
N ALA A 127 -3.71 -14.73 -14.13
CA ALA A 127 -2.68 -13.74 -13.84
C ALA A 127 -1.57 -13.77 -14.90
N THR A 128 -1.23 -12.59 -15.43
CA THR A 128 -0.10 -12.40 -16.34
C THR A 128 1.22 -12.33 -15.58
N ASP A 129 2.34 -12.50 -16.28
CA ASP A 129 3.67 -12.34 -15.68
C ASP A 129 3.89 -10.92 -15.14
N LYS A 130 3.32 -9.91 -15.80
CA LYS A 130 3.35 -8.52 -15.34
C LYS A 130 2.60 -8.34 -14.00
N GLU A 131 1.41 -8.92 -13.86
CA GLU A 131 0.62 -8.86 -12.63
C GLU A 131 1.30 -9.61 -11.48
N ILE A 132 1.93 -10.74 -11.74
CA ILE A 132 2.72 -11.49 -10.78
C ILE A 132 3.95 -10.67 -10.36
N HIS A 133 4.69 -10.11 -11.32
CA HIS A 133 5.84 -9.23 -11.05
C HIS A 133 5.44 -8.06 -10.15
N ASP A 134 4.37 -7.35 -10.52
CA ASP A 134 3.93 -6.16 -9.76
C ASP A 134 3.42 -6.53 -8.37
N THR A 135 2.74 -7.66 -8.23
CA THR A 135 2.32 -8.18 -6.91
C THR A 135 3.52 -8.44 -5.99
N VAL A 136 4.56 -9.08 -6.51
CA VAL A 136 5.80 -9.33 -5.75
C VAL A 136 6.47 -8.01 -5.39
N LEU A 137 6.55 -7.08 -6.33
CA LEU A 137 7.19 -5.78 -6.10
C LEU A 137 6.40 -4.89 -5.13
N ILE A 138 5.05 -4.85 -5.22
CA ILE A 138 4.19 -4.18 -4.22
C ILE A 138 4.41 -4.81 -2.85
N GLY A 139 4.40 -6.14 -2.73
CA GLY A 139 4.64 -6.84 -1.48
C GLY A 139 5.99 -6.48 -0.85
N ALA A 140 7.06 -6.45 -1.62
CA ALA A 140 8.40 -6.09 -1.16
C ALA A 140 8.50 -4.60 -0.77
N ALA A 141 7.95 -3.69 -1.59
CA ALA A 141 7.93 -2.26 -1.33
C ALA A 141 7.17 -1.95 -0.03
N PHE A 142 6.01 -2.59 0.18
CA PHE A 142 5.22 -2.39 1.39
C PHE A 142 5.88 -2.98 2.64
N CYS A 143 6.64 -4.06 2.53
CA CYS A 143 7.51 -4.50 3.62
C CYS A 143 8.56 -3.44 3.99
N MET A 144 9.12 -2.74 3.01
CA MET A 144 10.03 -1.63 3.23
C MET A 144 9.33 -0.43 3.89
N TYR A 145 8.21 0.06 3.31
CA TYR A 145 7.47 1.20 3.84
C TYR A 145 6.97 0.96 5.28
N ASN A 146 6.44 -0.24 5.56
CA ASN A 146 5.95 -0.59 6.89
C ASN A 146 7.10 -0.51 7.91
N ARG A 147 8.26 -1.12 7.62
CA ARG A 147 9.43 -1.09 8.49
C ARG A 147 9.99 0.33 8.67
N TYR A 148 9.88 1.18 7.66
CA TYR A 148 10.29 2.59 7.74
C TYR A 148 9.39 3.37 8.72
N VAL A 149 8.08 3.19 8.63
CA VAL A 149 7.08 3.81 9.52
C VAL A 149 7.25 3.31 10.96
N ASP A 150 7.26 1.99 11.13
CA ASP A 150 7.24 1.35 12.45
C ASP A 150 8.61 1.43 13.12
N GLY A 151 9.71 1.29 12.37
CA GLY A 151 11.08 1.39 12.87
C GLY A 151 11.45 2.77 13.41
N LEU A 152 10.72 3.82 13.01
CA LEU A 152 10.87 5.17 13.57
C LEU A 152 9.82 5.49 14.64
N ALA A 153 8.91 4.56 14.96
CA ALA A 153 7.80 4.75 15.90
C ALA A 153 7.00 6.04 15.59
N THR A 154 6.64 6.23 14.33
CA THR A 154 5.99 7.46 13.88
C THR A 154 4.62 7.66 14.55
N PRO A 155 4.18 8.91 14.79
CA PRO A 155 2.85 9.19 15.32
C PRO A 155 1.76 8.58 14.44
N GLN A 156 0.69 8.12 15.06
CA GLN A 156 -0.46 7.54 14.36
C GLN A 156 -1.63 8.52 14.39
N PRO A 157 -2.44 8.63 13.34
CA PRO A 157 -3.71 9.34 13.42
C PRO A 157 -4.57 8.82 14.57
N PRO A 158 -5.20 9.71 15.35
CA PRO A 158 -5.96 9.32 16.54
C PRO A 158 -7.26 8.56 16.23
N ASP A 159 -7.85 8.79 15.07
CA ASP A 159 -9.13 8.21 14.68
C ASP A 159 -9.16 7.68 13.24
N ARG A 160 -10.23 6.94 12.91
CA ARG A 160 -10.42 6.35 11.59
C ARG A 160 -10.81 7.36 10.50
N ASP A 161 -11.38 8.48 10.86
CA ASP A 161 -11.84 9.46 9.88
C ASP A 161 -10.67 10.16 9.22
N MET A 162 -9.58 10.43 9.95
CA MET A 162 -8.33 10.92 9.36
C MET A 162 -7.75 9.95 8.31
N TYR A 163 -7.85 8.64 8.54
CA TYR A 163 -7.43 7.65 7.54
C TYR A 163 -8.35 7.65 6.31
N ARG A 164 -9.66 7.86 6.49
CA ARG A 164 -10.60 7.99 5.37
C ARG A 164 -10.28 9.22 4.51
N GLU A 165 -10.06 10.37 5.12
CA GLU A 165 -9.64 11.58 4.41
C GLU A 165 -8.33 11.37 3.64
N MET A 166 -7.34 10.69 4.26
CA MET A 166 -6.09 10.33 3.59
C MET A 166 -6.34 9.38 2.41
N GLY A 167 -7.18 8.37 2.57
CA GLY A 167 -7.55 7.43 1.52
C GLY A 167 -8.24 8.11 0.34
N GLN A 168 -9.20 9.00 0.61
CA GLN A 168 -9.87 9.81 -0.41
C GLN A 168 -8.87 10.65 -1.20
N ARG A 169 -7.94 11.31 -0.50
CA ARG A 169 -6.88 12.09 -1.14
C ARG A 169 -5.97 11.21 -2.00
N LEU A 170 -5.52 10.07 -1.49
CA LEU A 170 -4.65 9.13 -2.21
C LEU A 170 -5.34 8.57 -3.45
N ALA A 171 -6.59 8.14 -3.33
CA ALA A 171 -7.38 7.63 -4.44
C ALA A 171 -7.60 8.70 -5.54
N LYS A 172 -7.79 9.95 -5.15
CA LYS A 172 -8.08 11.05 -6.07
C LYS A 172 -6.82 11.71 -6.64
N ALA A 173 -5.84 12.04 -5.79
CA ALA A 173 -4.68 12.86 -6.14
C ALA A 173 -3.37 12.09 -6.29
N GLY A 174 -3.30 10.81 -5.83
CA GLY A 174 -2.10 9.99 -5.89
C GLY A 174 -1.06 10.31 -4.82
N TYR A 175 0.14 9.81 -5.05
CA TYR A 175 1.27 9.85 -4.11
C TYR A 175 2.22 11.01 -4.40
N VAL A 176 2.41 11.32 -5.69
CA VAL A 176 3.23 12.48 -6.10
C VAL A 176 2.35 13.71 -6.14
N ARG A 177 2.60 14.68 -5.26
CA ARG A 177 1.95 15.99 -5.37
C ARG A 177 2.40 16.65 -6.66
N ALA A 178 1.48 17.12 -7.50
CA ALA A 178 1.83 18.09 -8.53
C ALA A 178 2.56 19.24 -7.82
N ARG A 179 3.80 19.55 -8.22
CA ARG A 179 4.49 20.74 -7.72
C ARG A 179 3.57 21.91 -8.06
N ASP A 180 3.16 22.66 -7.05
CA ASP A 180 2.64 23.99 -7.28
C ASP A 180 3.71 24.76 -8.05
N SER A 181 3.44 25.07 -9.31
CA SER A 181 4.30 25.83 -10.19
C SER A 181 4.45 27.30 -9.76
N SER A 182 4.08 27.61 -8.50
CA SER A 182 4.10 28.95 -7.91
C SER A 182 5.31 29.26 -7.00
N VAL A 183 6.33 28.37 -6.90
CA VAL A 183 7.51 28.57 -6.05
C VAL A 183 8.83 28.54 -6.84
N GLU A 184 8.81 28.84 -8.14
CA GLU A 184 10.04 29.19 -8.88
C GLU A 184 9.96 30.63 -9.33
N ALA A 185 10.06 31.58 -8.40
CA ALA A 185 10.41 32.97 -8.67
C ALA A 185 10.74 33.70 -7.35
N VAL A 186 11.94 33.45 -6.79
CA VAL A 186 12.74 34.48 -6.10
C VAL A 186 14.21 34.09 -6.19
#